data_3f5efa8074f75f699d3155f34c93750d
#
_entry.id   3f5efa8074f75f699d3155f34c93750d
#
_cell.length_a   1.000
_cell.length_b   1.000
_cell.length_c   1.000
_cell.angle_alpha   90.00
_cell.angle_beta   90.00
_cell.angle_gamma   90.00
#
_symmetry.space_group_name_H-M   'P 1'
#
loop_
_entity.id
_entity.type
_entity.pdbx_description
1 polymer ?
#
loop_
_entity_poly.entity_id
_entity_poly.type
_entity_poly.pdbx_seq_one_letter_code
_entity_poly.pdbx_strand_id
1 'polypeptide(L)'
;MLGNFTVTTKETTVNVKIGELLVDAQIVSSAEMTEAVQVSKRLNVPIGRVLTMSGCVREDVLEASLQVQRLLRDGNLSIEGAYETLTRAHEHRIELAEALTSEAQNMLMLDSAESLGELLLDSNIISEEDLVKAMQASFDNGVPLGSTLVLQGLLSPSLFPSILSVQKNIARG
;
A
#
# COMPACT_ATOMS: atom_id res chain seq x y z
N MET A 1 -39.61 -20.68 15.57
CA MET A 1 -38.61 -19.98 16.39
C MET A 1 -37.40 -19.68 15.47
N LEU A 2 -37.36 -18.48 14.92
CA LEU A 2 -36.25 -18.04 14.06
C LEU A 2 -35.21 -17.37 14.95
N GLY A 3 -34.09 -18.06 15.13
CA GLY A 3 -32.94 -17.50 15.85
C GLY A 3 -32.32 -16.34 15.09
N ASN A 4 -32.37 -15.16 15.70
CA ASN A 4 -31.67 -13.97 15.24
C ASN A 4 -30.16 -14.24 15.25
N PHE A 5 -29.59 -14.45 14.07
CA PHE A 5 -28.15 -14.34 13.86
C PHE A 5 -27.81 -12.85 13.77
N THR A 6 -27.51 -12.25 14.89
CA THR A 6 -26.91 -10.93 14.93
C THR A 6 -25.44 -11.10 14.60
N VAL A 7 -25.07 -10.92 13.34
CA VAL A 7 -23.67 -10.74 12.93
C VAL A 7 -23.25 -9.37 13.45
N THR A 8 -22.70 -9.34 14.64
CA THR A 8 -22.00 -8.16 15.13
C THR A 8 -20.62 -8.12 14.44
N THR A 9 -20.56 -7.54 13.26
CA THR A 9 -19.30 -7.10 12.66
C THR A 9 -18.78 -5.96 13.53
N LYS A 10 -17.97 -6.31 14.51
CA LYS A 10 -17.15 -5.35 15.24
C LYS A 10 -16.07 -4.91 14.25
N GLU A 11 -16.24 -3.72 13.67
CA GLU A 11 -15.18 -2.99 13.00
C GLU A 11 -14.07 -2.73 14.03
N THR A 12 -13.18 -3.70 14.17
CA THR A 12 -11.94 -3.51 14.92
C THR A 12 -10.96 -2.93 13.92
N THR A 13 -10.92 -1.62 13.81
CA THR A 13 -9.84 -0.90 13.12
C THR A 13 -8.54 -1.33 13.80
N VAL A 14 -7.79 -2.22 13.17
CA VAL A 14 -6.55 -2.76 13.72
C VAL A 14 -5.47 -1.72 13.48
N ASN A 15 -5.20 -0.89 14.48
CA ASN A 15 -4.15 0.13 14.41
C ASN A 15 -2.80 -0.47 14.83
N VAL A 16 -2.22 -1.29 13.95
CA VAL A 16 -0.88 -1.87 14.15
C VAL A 16 0.18 -0.82 13.81
N LYS A 17 1.12 -0.61 14.72
CA LYS A 17 2.26 0.28 14.45
C LYS A 17 3.24 -0.40 13.48
N ILE A 18 3.86 0.41 12.63
CA ILE A 18 4.85 -0.09 11.66
C ILE A 18 5.98 -0.90 12.31
N GLY A 19 6.40 -0.48 13.52
CA GLY A 19 7.44 -1.19 14.28
C GLY A 19 6.99 -2.57 14.76
N GLU A 20 5.75 -2.70 15.21
CA GLU A 20 5.16 -3.99 15.60
C GLU A 20 5.07 -4.91 14.38
N LEU A 21 4.59 -4.39 13.27
CA LEU A 21 4.45 -5.14 12.02
C LEU A 21 5.81 -5.70 11.52
N LEU A 22 6.86 -4.89 11.57
CA LEU A 22 8.20 -5.30 11.14
C LEU A 22 8.84 -6.33 12.08
N VAL A 23 8.58 -6.23 13.38
CA VAL A 23 9.09 -7.19 14.38
C VAL A 23 8.34 -8.52 14.29
N ASP A 24 7.02 -8.47 14.20
CA ASP A 24 6.18 -9.67 14.15
C ASP A 24 6.36 -10.44 12.82
N ALA A 25 6.62 -9.73 11.72
CA ALA A 25 7.03 -10.33 10.45
C ALA A 25 8.50 -10.80 10.43
N GLN A 26 9.23 -10.71 11.55
CA GLN A 26 10.63 -11.12 11.72
C GLN A 26 11.61 -10.42 10.76
N ILE A 27 11.26 -9.25 10.25
CA ILE A 27 12.11 -8.45 9.36
C ILE A 27 13.16 -7.68 10.17
N VAL A 28 12.78 -7.24 11.39
CA VAL A 28 13.64 -6.53 12.33
C VAL A 28 13.53 -7.20 13.68
N SER A 29 14.66 -7.44 14.33
CA SER A 29 14.65 -7.96 15.70
C SER A 29 14.15 -6.91 16.71
N SER A 30 13.62 -7.38 17.84
CA SER A 30 13.18 -6.48 18.92
C SER A 30 14.31 -5.60 19.47
N ALA A 31 15.56 -6.09 19.44
CA ALA A 31 16.73 -5.34 19.86
C ALA A 31 17.05 -4.19 18.90
N GLU A 32 17.10 -4.46 17.60
CA GLU A 32 17.32 -3.45 16.55
C GLU A 32 16.20 -2.41 16.54
N MET A 33 14.95 -2.83 16.71
CA MET A 33 13.80 -1.92 16.81
C MET A 33 13.92 -0.99 18.02
N THR A 34 14.35 -1.53 19.17
CA THR A 34 14.56 -0.73 20.38
C THR A 34 15.64 0.33 20.18
N GLU A 35 16.75 -0.05 19.56
CA GLU A 35 17.84 0.87 19.24
C GLU A 35 17.38 1.94 18.24
N ALA A 36 16.68 1.55 17.18
CA ALA A 36 16.13 2.48 16.19
C ALA A 36 15.17 3.50 16.81
N VAL A 37 14.32 3.08 17.77
CA VAL A 37 13.42 3.98 18.51
C VAL A 37 14.22 4.99 19.34
N GLN A 38 15.29 4.57 20.01
CA GLN A 38 16.14 5.48 20.79
C GLN A 38 16.83 6.51 19.89
N VAL A 39 17.39 6.07 18.76
CA VAL A 39 18.04 6.95 17.78
C VAL A 39 17.03 7.94 17.18
N SER A 40 15.85 7.45 16.77
CA SER A 40 14.76 8.25 16.24
C SER A 40 14.38 9.39 17.20
N LYS A 41 14.16 9.08 18.48
CA LYS A 41 13.84 10.06 19.52
C LYS A 41 14.97 11.07 19.75
N ARG A 42 16.22 10.59 19.80
CA ARG A 42 17.39 11.44 20.06
C ARG A 42 17.67 12.42 18.95
N LEU A 43 17.50 11.98 17.69
CA LEU A 43 17.79 12.78 16.51
C LEU A 43 16.57 13.50 15.95
N ASN A 44 15.38 13.24 16.49
CA ASN A 44 14.08 13.72 15.98
C ASN A 44 13.88 13.38 14.50
N VAL A 45 14.20 12.14 14.13
CA VAL A 45 14.08 11.61 12.77
C VAL A 45 13.04 10.48 12.77
N PRO A 46 12.19 10.38 11.72
CA PRO A 46 11.23 9.27 11.61
C PRO A 46 11.90 7.90 11.71
N ILE A 47 11.28 6.96 12.46
CA ILE A 47 11.86 5.63 12.72
C ILE A 47 12.13 4.84 11.43
N GLY A 48 11.26 4.94 10.42
CA GLY A 48 11.47 4.29 9.14
C GLY A 48 12.78 4.74 8.47
N ARG A 49 13.10 6.02 8.56
CA ARG A 49 14.35 6.57 8.04
C ARG A 49 15.58 6.06 8.81
N VAL A 50 15.46 5.90 10.13
CA VAL A 50 16.54 5.31 10.95
C VAL A 50 16.79 3.87 10.52
N LEU A 51 15.73 3.06 10.37
CA LEU A 51 15.80 1.66 9.97
C LEU A 51 16.42 1.48 8.57
N THR A 52 16.09 2.35 7.61
CA THR A 52 16.69 2.26 6.27
C THR A 52 18.15 2.74 6.26
N MET A 53 18.47 3.82 6.98
CA MET A 53 19.84 4.34 7.05
C MET A 53 20.79 3.40 7.79
N SER A 54 20.32 2.66 8.81
CA SER A 54 21.10 1.64 9.52
C SER A 54 21.22 0.33 8.73
N GLY A 55 20.49 0.17 7.63
CA GLY A 55 20.49 -1.06 6.83
C GLY A 55 19.67 -2.19 7.45
N CYS A 56 18.94 -1.95 8.57
CA CYS A 56 18.07 -2.95 9.19
C CYS A 56 16.90 -3.33 8.29
N VAL A 57 16.37 -2.36 7.50
CA VAL A 57 15.26 -2.58 6.57
C VAL A 57 15.61 -1.94 5.22
N ARG A 58 15.35 -2.65 4.15
CA ARG A 58 15.43 -2.09 2.79
C ARG A 58 14.29 -1.11 2.54
N GLU A 59 14.52 -0.13 1.69
CA GLU A 59 13.52 0.91 1.39
C GLU A 59 12.25 0.33 0.77
N ASP A 60 12.38 -0.62 -0.15
CA ASP A 60 11.26 -1.34 -0.78
C ASP A 60 10.42 -2.12 0.24
N VAL A 61 11.06 -2.77 1.22
CA VAL A 61 10.38 -3.50 2.30
C VAL A 61 9.68 -2.53 3.26
N LEU A 62 10.26 -1.38 3.54
CA LEU A 62 9.61 -0.35 4.36
C LEU A 62 8.36 0.21 3.64
N GLU A 63 8.47 0.52 2.34
CA GLU A 63 7.32 0.97 1.54
C GLU A 63 6.22 -0.10 1.51
N ALA A 64 6.57 -1.36 1.30
CA ALA A 64 5.65 -2.49 1.37
C ALA A 64 4.94 -2.58 2.73
N SER A 65 5.69 -2.40 3.82
CA SER A 65 5.14 -2.45 5.18
C SER A 65 4.14 -1.33 5.45
N LEU A 66 4.36 -0.13 4.90
CA LEU A 66 3.42 0.99 5.00
C LEU A 66 2.12 0.72 4.22
N GLN A 67 2.21 0.11 3.05
CA GLN A 67 1.05 -0.28 2.25
C GLN A 67 0.26 -1.40 2.93
N VAL A 68 0.93 -2.42 3.47
CA VAL A 68 0.31 -3.49 4.26
C VAL A 68 -0.38 -2.93 5.50
N GLN A 69 0.26 -1.99 6.21
CA GLN A 69 -0.35 -1.31 7.36
C GLN A 69 -1.65 -0.59 6.98
N ARG A 70 -1.69 0.04 5.81
CA ARG A 70 -2.90 0.68 5.28
C ARG A 70 -3.98 -0.36 4.98
N LEU A 71 -3.67 -1.43 4.26
CA LEU A 71 -4.61 -2.51 3.97
C LEU A 71 -5.20 -3.14 5.24
N LEU A 72 -4.38 -3.31 6.29
CA LEU A 72 -4.83 -3.77 7.60
C LEU A 72 -5.82 -2.79 8.24
N ARG A 73 -5.48 -1.49 8.25
CA ARG A 73 -6.32 -0.45 8.83
C ARG A 73 -7.67 -0.34 8.11
N ASP A 74 -7.66 -0.49 6.80
CA ASP A 74 -8.86 -0.39 5.95
C ASP A 74 -9.67 -1.70 5.92
N GLY A 75 -9.21 -2.75 6.65
CA GLY A 75 -9.88 -4.05 6.75
C GLY A 75 -9.76 -4.93 5.50
N ASN A 76 -8.88 -4.55 4.57
CA ASN A 76 -8.66 -5.24 3.29
C ASN A 76 -7.65 -6.38 3.37
N LEU A 77 -7.01 -6.55 4.53
CA LEU A 77 -6.06 -7.61 4.80
C LEU A 77 -6.19 -8.05 6.27
N SER A 78 -6.09 -9.35 6.52
CA SER A 78 -6.00 -9.87 7.89
C SER A 78 -4.59 -9.69 8.46
N ILE A 79 -4.45 -9.75 9.77
CA ILE A 79 -3.15 -9.60 10.42
C ILE A 79 -2.19 -10.75 10.06
N GLU A 80 -2.72 -11.96 9.93
CA GLU A 80 -1.98 -13.14 9.49
C GLU A 80 -1.51 -12.98 8.05
N GLY A 81 -2.41 -12.52 7.15
CA GLY A 81 -2.08 -12.23 5.76
C GLY A 81 -1.04 -11.13 5.61
N ALA A 82 -1.03 -10.15 6.51
CA ALA A 82 -0.03 -9.10 6.54
C ALA A 82 1.37 -9.63 6.87
N TYR A 83 1.48 -10.46 7.90
CA TYR A 83 2.76 -11.07 8.27
C TYR A 83 3.29 -11.99 7.17
N GLU A 84 2.44 -12.86 6.62
CA GLU A 84 2.80 -13.76 5.53
C GLU A 84 3.28 -12.98 4.31
N THR A 85 2.56 -11.93 3.91
CA THR A 85 2.90 -11.08 2.77
C THR A 85 4.27 -10.41 2.96
N LEU A 86 4.51 -9.82 4.13
CA LEU A 86 5.77 -9.13 4.41
C LEU A 86 6.95 -10.09 4.52
N THR A 87 6.77 -11.24 5.15
CA THR A 87 7.79 -12.29 5.23
C THR A 87 8.16 -12.77 3.83
N ARG A 88 7.19 -13.07 2.98
CA ARG A 88 7.42 -13.46 1.59
C ARG A 88 8.15 -12.38 0.78
N ALA A 89 7.72 -11.13 0.88
CA ALA A 89 8.37 -10.02 0.19
C ALA A 89 9.83 -9.83 0.63
N HIS A 90 10.09 -10.00 1.93
CA HIS A 90 11.43 -9.88 2.50
C HIS A 90 12.35 -11.04 2.08
N GLU A 91 11.92 -12.29 2.28
CA GLU A 91 12.71 -13.49 2.04
C GLU A 91 13.00 -13.72 0.55
N HIS A 92 11.97 -13.58 -0.29
CA HIS A 92 12.09 -13.84 -1.73
C HIS A 92 12.53 -12.63 -2.53
N ARG A 93 12.64 -11.46 -1.92
CA ARG A 93 12.98 -10.18 -2.56
C ARG A 93 12.06 -9.85 -3.75
N ILE A 94 10.80 -10.16 -3.59
CA ILE A 94 9.74 -9.85 -4.55
C ILE A 94 9.03 -8.54 -4.17
N GLU A 95 8.39 -7.92 -5.15
CA GLU A 95 7.57 -6.75 -4.88
C GLU A 95 6.31 -7.12 -4.08
N LEU A 96 5.77 -6.14 -3.34
CA LEU A 96 4.58 -6.33 -2.52
C LEU A 96 3.40 -6.89 -3.34
N ALA A 97 3.19 -6.37 -4.54
CA ALA A 97 2.11 -6.82 -5.40
C ALA A 97 2.17 -8.32 -5.71
N GLU A 98 3.36 -8.87 -5.87
CA GLU A 98 3.59 -10.30 -6.10
C GLU A 98 3.44 -11.14 -4.82
N ALA A 99 3.74 -10.54 -3.66
CA ALA A 99 3.63 -11.22 -2.36
C ALA A 99 2.18 -11.30 -1.85
N LEU A 100 1.31 -10.39 -2.27
CA LEU A 100 -0.09 -10.33 -1.86
C LEU A 100 -0.92 -11.49 -2.44
N THR A 101 -2.01 -11.84 -1.74
CA THR A 101 -3.06 -12.70 -2.31
C THR A 101 -3.82 -11.96 -3.41
N SER A 102 -4.48 -12.70 -4.32
CA SER A 102 -5.24 -12.10 -5.43
C SER A 102 -6.27 -11.07 -4.98
N GLU A 103 -6.93 -11.31 -3.84
CA GLU A 103 -7.92 -10.38 -3.27
C GLU A 103 -7.26 -9.07 -2.80
N ALA A 104 -6.15 -9.17 -2.05
CA ALA A 104 -5.42 -8.01 -1.57
C ALA A 104 -4.73 -7.25 -2.72
N GLN A 105 -4.30 -7.94 -3.78
CA GLN A 105 -3.79 -7.31 -5.01
C GLN A 105 -4.88 -6.48 -5.69
N ASN A 106 -6.09 -7.02 -5.82
CA ASN A 106 -7.21 -6.30 -6.41
C ASN A 106 -7.58 -5.06 -5.60
N MET A 107 -7.60 -5.16 -4.27
CA MET A 107 -7.85 -4.02 -3.39
C MET A 107 -6.78 -2.93 -3.51
N LEU A 108 -5.50 -3.31 -3.56
CA LEU A 108 -4.40 -2.38 -3.77
C LEU A 108 -4.48 -1.68 -5.14
N MET A 109 -4.91 -2.41 -6.17
CA MET A 109 -5.13 -1.83 -7.50
C MET A 109 -6.29 -0.83 -7.51
N LEU A 110 -7.40 -1.14 -6.83
CA LEU A 110 -8.55 -0.24 -6.71
C LEU A 110 -8.18 1.05 -5.99
N ASP A 111 -7.51 0.97 -4.84
CA ASP A 111 -7.09 2.12 -4.06
C ASP A 111 -6.12 3.04 -4.84
N SER A 112 -5.15 2.45 -5.54
CA SER A 112 -4.26 3.21 -6.42
C SER A 112 -4.99 3.82 -7.62
N ALA A 113 -6.02 3.15 -8.13
CA ALA A 113 -6.84 3.65 -9.22
C ALA A 113 -7.72 4.83 -8.79
N GLU A 114 -8.33 4.77 -7.60
CA GLU A 114 -9.10 5.87 -7.03
C GLU A 114 -8.25 7.13 -6.84
N SER A 115 -7.12 7.02 -6.15
CA SER A 115 -6.18 8.14 -5.93
C SER A 115 -5.67 8.76 -7.23
N LEU A 116 -5.34 7.93 -8.24
CA LEU A 116 -4.92 8.40 -9.55
C LEU A 116 -6.07 9.07 -10.30
N GLY A 117 -7.26 8.48 -10.21
CA GLY A 117 -8.47 9.00 -10.85
C GLY A 117 -8.84 10.38 -10.34
N GLU A 118 -8.87 10.58 -9.02
CA GLU A 118 -9.13 11.87 -8.38
C GLU A 118 -8.13 12.93 -8.84
N LEU A 119 -6.83 12.61 -8.83
CA LEU A 119 -5.79 13.54 -9.27
C LEU A 119 -5.97 13.97 -10.73
N LEU A 120 -6.32 13.03 -11.62
CA LEU A 120 -6.49 13.30 -13.05
C LEU A 120 -7.76 14.13 -13.33
N LEU A 121 -8.84 13.90 -12.58
CA LEU A 121 -10.07 14.69 -12.64
C LEU A 121 -9.84 16.12 -12.13
N ASP A 122 -9.24 16.27 -10.95
CA ASP A 122 -8.95 17.58 -10.36
C ASP A 122 -8.02 18.43 -11.25
N SER A 123 -7.12 17.77 -11.95
CA SER A 123 -6.21 18.40 -12.92
C SER A 123 -6.86 18.66 -14.28
N ASN A 124 -8.12 18.28 -14.51
CA ASN A 124 -8.81 18.34 -15.81
C ASN A 124 -8.04 17.66 -16.96
N ILE A 125 -7.23 16.65 -16.66
CA ILE A 125 -6.46 15.90 -17.66
C ILE A 125 -7.35 14.89 -18.38
N ILE A 126 -8.35 14.34 -17.68
CA ILE A 126 -9.27 13.32 -18.18
C ILE A 126 -10.71 13.69 -17.80
N SER A 127 -11.68 13.28 -18.62
CA SER A 127 -13.09 13.42 -18.27
C SER A 127 -13.54 12.29 -17.34
N GLU A 128 -14.62 12.54 -16.56
CA GLU A 128 -15.21 11.52 -15.70
C GLU A 128 -15.67 10.28 -16.50
N GLU A 129 -16.23 10.49 -17.67
CA GLU A 129 -16.70 9.41 -18.55
C GLU A 129 -15.54 8.52 -19.04
N ASP A 130 -14.41 9.13 -19.43
CA ASP A 130 -13.24 8.41 -19.89
C ASP A 130 -12.54 7.69 -18.72
N LEU A 131 -12.55 8.30 -17.53
CA LEU A 131 -12.02 7.66 -16.32
C LEU A 131 -12.81 6.40 -15.98
N VAL A 132 -14.15 6.46 -15.97
CA VAL A 132 -14.99 5.30 -15.68
C VAL A 132 -14.73 4.16 -16.67
N LYS A 133 -14.62 4.47 -17.98
CA LYS A 133 -14.29 3.47 -19.01
C LYS A 133 -12.91 2.85 -18.80
N ALA A 134 -11.93 3.67 -18.44
CA ALA A 134 -10.58 3.20 -18.19
C ALA A 134 -10.49 2.35 -16.92
N MET A 135 -11.20 2.72 -15.84
CA MET A 135 -11.29 1.93 -14.62
C MET A 135 -11.93 0.57 -14.88
N GLN A 136 -13.02 0.52 -15.64
CA GLN A 136 -13.65 -0.75 -16.02
C GLN A 136 -12.69 -1.63 -16.83
N ALA A 137 -12.02 -1.08 -17.83
CA ALA A 137 -11.05 -1.81 -18.64
C ALA A 137 -9.82 -2.27 -17.84
N SER A 138 -9.38 -1.47 -16.87
CA SER A 138 -8.31 -1.81 -15.93
C SER A 138 -8.69 -3.04 -15.10
N PHE A 139 -9.91 -3.02 -14.55
CA PHE A 139 -10.42 -4.12 -13.74
C PHE A 139 -10.61 -5.41 -14.57
N ASP A 140 -11.25 -5.32 -15.72
CA ASP A 140 -11.55 -6.47 -16.59
C ASP A 140 -10.29 -7.19 -17.10
N ASN A 141 -9.22 -6.43 -17.32
CA ASN A 141 -7.98 -6.95 -17.88
C ASN A 141 -6.88 -7.18 -16.82
N GLY A 142 -7.10 -6.82 -15.56
CA GLY A 142 -6.08 -6.90 -14.50
C GLY A 142 -4.85 -6.02 -14.77
N VAL A 143 -5.01 -4.92 -15.51
CA VAL A 143 -3.93 -3.98 -15.86
C VAL A 143 -4.09 -2.71 -15.03
N PRO A 144 -3.04 -2.18 -14.39
CA PRO A 144 -3.11 -0.94 -13.61
C PRO A 144 -3.71 0.22 -14.40
N LEU A 145 -4.56 1.04 -13.75
CA LEU A 145 -5.28 2.15 -14.38
C LEU A 145 -4.37 3.08 -15.18
N GLY A 146 -3.23 3.45 -14.63
CA GLY A 146 -2.29 4.32 -15.33
C GLY A 146 -1.78 3.75 -16.66
N SER A 147 -1.49 2.45 -16.67
CA SER A 147 -1.10 1.75 -17.91
C SER A 147 -2.26 1.67 -18.90
N THR A 148 -3.48 1.43 -18.42
CA THR A 148 -4.70 1.41 -19.24
C THR A 148 -4.95 2.76 -19.89
N LEU A 149 -4.81 3.86 -19.15
CA LEU A 149 -4.96 5.22 -19.66
C LEU A 149 -3.92 5.55 -20.76
N VAL A 150 -2.69 5.10 -20.59
CA VAL A 150 -1.65 5.24 -21.62
C VAL A 150 -1.98 4.42 -22.87
N LEU A 151 -2.41 3.17 -22.70
CA LEU A 151 -2.80 2.29 -23.82
C LEU A 151 -4.00 2.83 -24.60
N GLN A 152 -4.93 3.47 -23.92
CA GLN A 152 -6.10 4.12 -24.54
C GLN A 152 -5.80 5.52 -25.13
N GLY A 153 -4.57 6.00 -24.97
CA GLY A 153 -4.15 7.31 -25.46
C GLY A 153 -4.71 8.50 -24.67
N LEU A 154 -5.32 8.24 -23.52
CA LEU A 154 -5.90 9.25 -22.63
C LEU A 154 -4.84 9.93 -21.76
N LEU A 155 -3.71 9.27 -21.56
CA LEU A 155 -2.57 9.80 -20.84
C LEU A 155 -1.30 9.65 -21.67
N SER A 156 -0.53 10.75 -21.79
CA SER A 156 0.77 10.69 -22.47
C SER A 156 1.78 9.85 -21.67
N PRO A 157 2.51 8.93 -22.32
CA PRO A 157 3.57 8.17 -21.67
C PRO A 157 4.62 9.02 -20.96
N SER A 158 4.85 10.23 -21.46
CA SER A 158 5.83 11.19 -20.88
C SER A 158 5.35 11.83 -19.57
N LEU A 159 4.04 11.93 -19.36
CA LEU A 159 3.44 12.47 -18.13
C LEU A 159 3.33 11.41 -17.03
N PHE A 160 3.30 10.14 -17.38
CA PHE A 160 3.08 9.04 -16.44
C PHE A 160 4.08 9.01 -15.27
N PRO A 161 5.41 9.13 -15.48
CA PRO A 161 6.37 9.19 -14.38
C PRO A 161 6.17 10.39 -13.44
N SER A 162 5.76 11.53 -13.99
CA SER A 162 5.51 12.75 -13.20
C SER A 162 4.28 12.60 -12.31
N ILE A 163 3.21 12.01 -12.83
CA ILE A 163 1.97 11.76 -12.10
C ILE A 163 2.20 10.75 -10.98
N LEU A 164 2.94 9.66 -11.23
CA LEU A 164 3.32 8.70 -10.20
C LEU A 164 4.15 9.34 -9.08
N SER A 165 5.03 10.29 -9.42
CA SER A 165 5.82 11.03 -8.42
C SER A 165 4.95 11.91 -7.53
N VAL A 166 3.93 12.55 -8.09
CA VAL A 166 2.96 13.38 -7.34
C VAL A 166 2.10 12.50 -6.43
N GLN A 167 1.57 11.40 -6.96
CA GLN A 167 0.80 10.42 -6.18
C GLN A 167 1.61 9.88 -5.00
N LYS A 168 2.87 9.52 -5.22
CA LYS A 168 3.79 9.04 -4.17
C LYS A 168 4.06 10.10 -3.09
N ASN A 169 4.06 11.37 -3.45
CA ASN A 169 4.24 12.48 -2.50
C ASN A 169 2.97 12.78 -1.69
N ILE A 170 1.79 12.68 -2.29
CA ILE A 170 0.50 12.85 -1.60
C ILE A 170 0.30 11.71 -0.58
N ALA A 171 0.66 10.48 -0.93
CA ALA A 171 0.56 9.33 -0.03
C ALA A 171 1.53 9.40 1.18
N ARG A 172 2.55 10.27 1.14
CA ARG A 172 3.54 10.50 2.21
C ARG A 172 3.20 11.67 3.15
N GLY A 173 2.20 12.46 2.85
CA GLY A 173 1.72 13.60 3.66
C GLY A 173 0.69 13.17 4.67
#